data_8113aeb464405b9241d875db0871744f
#
_entry.id   8113aeb464405b9241d875db0871744f
#
_cell.length_a   1.000
_cell.length_b   1.000
_cell.length_c   1.000
_cell.angle_alpha   90.00
_cell.angle_beta   90.00
_cell.angle_gamma   90.00
#
_symmetry.space_group_name_H-M   'P 1'
#
loop_
_entity.id
_entity.type
_entity.pdbx_description
1 polymer ?
#
loop_
_entity_poly.entity_id
_entity_poly.type
_entity_poly.pdbx_seq_one_letter_code
_entity_poly.pdbx_strand_id
1 'polypeptide(L)'
;YGFKADALIHFGTHGSLEFTPRKQVALCRYDWPDRLVGTIPHFYYYTIGNVGESMMAKRRSYATTISYLTPPFTESKTRGQYKELMNKIEAYYKTDEARQPEVSIAVKKIAVKMGLHRDLRLDSLLTQPYTAEEIARIENFAEEIANEKMTGQLYTTGVPYSPEKIRSSVMAMSADPIAYSVAALDRQRGKVTDTQLKSQAFFTQHYLEPAKQLVRQVLGGQKADDALVCRVAGITPEKLAEAHTILTPPRRGMMMGRAATPTEYTADQKREAQAIAEVERTVTNIQNYKRALEESP
;
A
#
# COMPACT_ATOMS: atom_id res chain seq x y z
N TYR A 1 -3.61 5.14 -44.03
CA TYR A 1 -3.56 5.54 -45.44
C TYR A 1 -4.60 6.63 -45.75
N GLY A 2 -5.84 6.50 -45.37
CA GLY A 2 -6.87 7.52 -45.62
C GLY A 2 -6.68 8.82 -44.85
N PHE A 3 -6.28 8.73 -43.60
CA PHE A 3 -6.09 9.89 -42.71
C PHE A 3 -4.73 10.58 -42.90
N LYS A 4 -3.74 9.88 -43.48
CA LYS A 4 -2.35 10.36 -43.69
C LYS A 4 -1.70 10.88 -42.39
N ALA A 5 -1.88 10.13 -41.30
CA ALA A 5 -1.27 10.45 -40.01
C ALA A 5 0.24 10.26 -40.04
N ASP A 6 0.96 11.11 -39.32
CA ASP A 6 2.43 11.01 -39.15
C ASP A 6 2.82 10.09 -38.00
N ALA A 7 1.91 9.84 -37.07
CA ALA A 7 2.10 8.95 -35.91
C ALA A 7 0.76 8.37 -35.43
N LEU A 8 0.82 7.21 -34.76
CA LEU A 8 -0.28 6.58 -34.06
C LEU A 8 -0.04 6.65 -32.55
N ILE A 9 -0.96 7.20 -31.82
CA ILE A 9 -0.94 7.23 -30.36
C ILE A 9 -2.07 6.36 -29.82
N HIS A 10 -1.75 5.27 -29.15
CA HIS A 10 -2.68 4.55 -28.29
C HIS A 10 -2.64 5.17 -26.89
N PHE A 11 -3.75 5.76 -26.48
CA PHE A 11 -3.87 6.40 -25.18
C PHE A 11 -4.87 5.63 -24.32
N GLY A 12 -4.39 5.04 -23.24
CA GLY A 12 -5.24 4.30 -22.31
C GLY A 12 -4.57 3.04 -21.76
N THR A 13 -5.30 2.32 -20.92
CA THR A 13 -4.79 1.14 -20.24
C THR A 13 -4.77 -0.10 -21.15
N HIS A 14 -5.65 -0.17 -22.14
CA HIS A 14 -5.78 -1.32 -23.03
C HIS A 14 -5.55 -0.91 -24.49
N GLY A 15 -4.48 -1.36 -25.07
CA GLY A 15 -4.20 -1.23 -26.50
C GLY A 15 -4.84 -2.39 -27.28
N SER A 16 -5.56 -2.10 -28.35
CA SER A 16 -6.26 -3.13 -29.13
C SER A 16 -5.35 -4.08 -29.89
N LEU A 17 -4.11 -3.70 -30.17
CA LEU A 17 -3.17 -4.52 -30.92
C LEU A 17 -2.67 -5.75 -30.16
N GLU A 18 -2.69 -5.73 -28.82
CA GLU A 18 -2.29 -6.86 -27.99
C GLU A 18 -3.25 -8.06 -28.10
N PHE A 19 -4.49 -7.81 -28.46
CA PHE A 19 -5.52 -8.84 -28.61
C PHE A 19 -5.69 -9.34 -30.05
N THR A 20 -4.86 -8.87 -30.98
CA THR A 20 -4.93 -9.34 -32.37
C THR A 20 -4.51 -10.81 -32.49
N PRO A 21 -5.12 -11.58 -33.42
CA PRO A 21 -4.82 -12.99 -33.56
C PRO A 21 -3.37 -13.27 -34.00
N ARG A 22 -2.98 -14.55 -33.90
CA ARG A 22 -1.68 -15.11 -34.29
C ARG A 22 -0.55 -14.83 -33.31
N LYS A 23 0.67 -14.61 -33.79
CA LYS A 23 1.89 -14.57 -32.98
C LYS A 23 1.89 -13.41 -31.95
N GLN A 24 2.40 -13.70 -30.77
CA GLN A 24 2.54 -12.70 -29.70
C GLN A 24 3.90 -12.00 -29.69
N VAL A 25 4.90 -12.63 -30.32
CA VAL A 25 6.28 -12.11 -30.41
C VAL A 25 6.89 -12.52 -31.75
N ALA A 26 8.02 -11.96 -32.09
CA ALA A 26 8.73 -12.21 -33.34
C ALA A 26 7.81 -12.00 -34.58
N LEU A 27 7.22 -10.83 -34.63
CA LEU A 27 6.26 -10.45 -35.65
C LEU A 27 6.92 -10.34 -37.04
N CYS A 28 6.09 -10.47 -38.04
CA CYS A 28 6.49 -10.24 -39.45
C CYS A 28 5.39 -9.43 -40.13
N ARG A 29 5.67 -8.95 -41.32
CA ARG A 29 4.76 -8.12 -42.14
C ARG A 29 3.38 -8.74 -42.40
N TYR A 30 3.21 -10.03 -42.14
CA TYR A 30 1.93 -10.74 -42.30
C TYR A 30 1.14 -10.84 -41.05
N ASP A 31 1.68 -10.42 -39.91
CA ASP A 31 0.97 -10.38 -38.61
C ASP A 31 0.12 -9.11 -38.48
N TRP A 32 -0.97 -9.22 -37.76
CA TRP A 32 -1.93 -8.13 -37.66
C TRP A 32 -1.38 -6.82 -37.11
N PRO A 33 -0.55 -6.80 -36.06
CA PRO A 33 0.02 -5.54 -35.57
C PRO A 33 0.81 -4.79 -36.64
N ASP A 34 1.68 -5.48 -37.38
CA ASP A 34 2.49 -4.91 -38.48
C ASP A 34 1.59 -4.36 -39.60
N ARG A 35 0.52 -5.08 -39.93
CA ARG A 35 -0.39 -4.68 -41.01
C ARG A 35 -1.27 -3.50 -40.63
N LEU A 36 -1.63 -3.39 -39.34
CA LEU A 36 -2.50 -2.31 -38.83
C LEU A 36 -1.71 -1.01 -38.60
N VAL A 37 -0.52 -1.10 -38.01
CA VAL A 37 0.32 0.07 -37.73
C VAL A 37 1.14 0.47 -38.96
N GLY A 38 1.64 -0.50 -39.72
CA GLY A 38 2.52 -0.25 -40.87
C GLY A 38 3.87 0.32 -40.42
N THR A 39 4.30 1.37 -41.12
CA THR A 39 5.61 2.00 -40.91
C THR A 39 5.55 3.32 -40.15
N ILE A 40 4.36 3.73 -39.69
CA ILE A 40 4.23 4.97 -38.93
C ILE A 40 4.73 4.81 -37.51
N PRO A 41 5.33 5.84 -36.89
CA PRO A 41 5.69 5.83 -35.47
C PRO A 41 4.48 5.50 -34.60
N HIS A 42 4.66 4.57 -33.66
CA HIS A 42 3.60 4.12 -32.76
C HIS A 42 4.00 4.37 -31.32
N PHE A 43 3.18 5.10 -30.60
CA PHE A 43 3.32 5.42 -29.18
C PHE A 43 2.20 4.76 -28.39
N TYR A 44 2.56 4.07 -27.30
CA TYR A 44 1.61 3.47 -26.38
C TYR A 44 1.67 4.22 -25.05
N TYR A 45 0.61 4.97 -24.77
CA TYR A 45 0.50 5.82 -23.59
C TYR A 45 -0.34 5.11 -22.53
N TYR A 46 0.28 4.65 -21.45
CA TYR A 46 -0.35 3.76 -20.48
C TYR A 46 -0.02 4.13 -19.02
N THR A 47 -0.85 3.63 -18.08
CA THR A 47 -0.57 3.79 -16.65
C THR A 47 0.60 2.91 -16.23
N ILE A 48 1.55 3.46 -15.46
CA ILE A 48 2.81 2.80 -15.06
C ILE A 48 2.61 1.46 -14.34
N GLY A 49 1.46 1.26 -13.68
CA GLY A 49 1.12 0.01 -13.00
C GLY A 49 0.82 -1.17 -13.93
N ASN A 50 0.59 -0.92 -15.23
CA ASN A 50 0.20 -1.97 -16.18
C ASN A 50 1.37 -2.43 -17.07
N VAL A 51 2.38 -3.00 -16.43
CA VAL A 51 3.62 -3.43 -17.10
C VAL A 51 3.36 -4.51 -18.15
N GLY A 52 2.41 -5.42 -17.92
CA GLY A 52 2.07 -6.51 -18.85
C GLY A 52 1.64 -5.99 -20.20
N GLU A 53 0.75 -5.02 -20.25
CA GLU A 53 0.29 -4.41 -21.50
C GLU A 53 1.38 -3.63 -22.22
N SER A 54 2.22 -2.91 -21.50
CA SER A 54 3.36 -2.23 -22.06
C SER A 54 4.30 -3.21 -22.78
N MET A 55 4.58 -4.35 -22.16
CA MET A 55 5.42 -5.39 -22.79
C MET A 55 4.76 -5.98 -24.02
N MET A 56 3.44 -6.17 -24.03
CA MET A 56 2.72 -6.64 -25.20
C MET A 56 2.73 -5.60 -26.32
N ALA A 57 2.52 -4.32 -26.04
CA ALA A 57 2.62 -3.24 -27.02
C ALA A 57 4.01 -3.21 -27.69
N LYS A 58 5.08 -3.33 -26.89
CA LYS A 58 6.44 -3.43 -27.42
C LYS A 58 6.65 -4.66 -28.31
N ARG A 59 6.16 -5.82 -27.88
CA ARG A 59 6.40 -7.09 -28.60
C ARG A 59 5.54 -7.25 -29.85
N ARG A 60 4.34 -6.68 -29.87
CA ARG A 60 3.39 -6.86 -30.95
C ARG A 60 3.32 -5.71 -31.95
N SER A 61 3.72 -4.51 -31.57
CA SER A 61 3.62 -3.36 -32.44
C SER A 61 4.87 -2.47 -32.46
N TYR A 62 5.93 -2.92 -31.80
CA TYR A 62 7.18 -2.16 -31.65
C TYR A 62 6.97 -0.75 -31.13
N ALA A 63 5.93 -0.55 -30.29
CA ALA A 63 5.56 0.73 -29.78
C ALA A 63 6.63 1.33 -28.87
N THR A 64 6.84 2.62 -28.97
CA THR A 64 7.50 3.41 -27.92
C THR A 64 6.54 3.57 -26.78
N THR A 65 6.88 3.02 -25.61
CA THR A 65 6.00 3.08 -24.43
C THR A 65 6.25 4.36 -23.65
N ILE A 66 5.17 5.08 -23.33
CA ILE A 66 5.17 6.27 -22.52
C ILE A 66 4.25 5.99 -21.32
N SER A 67 4.81 5.99 -20.12
CA SER A 67 4.02 5.75 -18.92
C SER A 67 3.61 7.05 -18.24
N TYR A 68 2.44 7.05 -17.61
CA TYR A 68 2.00 8.12 -16.73
C TYR A 68 1.69 7.57 -15.34
N LEU A 69 1.68 8.45 -14.35
CA LEU A 69 1.43 8.07 -12.97
C LEU A 69 0.02 7.51 -12.77
N THR A 70 -0.11 6.59 -11.83
CA THR A 70 -1.43 6.17 -11.32
C THR A 70 -2.12 7.37 -10.66
N PRO A 71 -3.48 7.37 -10.59
CA PRO A 71 -4.18 8.38 -9.83
C PRO A 71 -3.61 8.51 -8.40
N PRO A 72 -3.55 9.73 -7.85
CA PRO A 72 -3.03 9.93 -6.51
C PRO A 72 -3.93 9.23 -5.49
N PHE A 73 -3.35 8.61 -4.50
CA PHE A 73 -4.11 8.05 -3.38
C PHE A 73 -4.51 9.18 -2.43
N THR A 74 -5.75 9.13 -1.96
CA THR A 74 -6.27 10.02 -0.93
C THR A 74 -6.83 9.19 0.22
N GLU A 75 -6.67 9.68 1.45
CA GLU A 75 -7.36 9.07 2.58
C GLU A 75 -8.87 9.24 2.40
N SER A 76 -9.62 8.22 2.81
CA SER A 76 -11.08 8.27 2.78
C SER A 76 -11.59 9.45 3.62
N LYS A 77 -12.51 10.25 3.06
CA LYS A 77 -13.21 11.30 3.81
C LYS A 77 -14.23 10.75 4.82
N THR A 78 -14.50 9.45 4.75
CA THR A 78 -15.47 8.78 5.61
C THR A 78 -15.03 8.73 7.08
N ARG A 79 -13.72 8.84 7.38
CA ARG A 79 -13.23 8.87 8.77
C ARG A 79 -13.95 9.91 9.64
N GLY A 80 -14.27 11.08 9.07
CA GLY A 80 -15.04 12.11 9.80
C GLY A 80 -16.47 11.67 10.13
N GLN A 81 -17.10 10.88 9.29
CA GLN A 81 -18.45 10.37 9.50
C GLN A 81 -18.50 9.30 10.61
N TYR A 82 -17.44 8.51 10.74
CA TYR A 82 -17.34 7.48 11.79
C TYR A 82 -16.80 8.00 13.13
N LYS A 83 -16.35 9.25 13.21
CA LYS A 83 -15.74 9.81 14.41
C LYS A 83 -16.64 9.74 15.64
N GLU A 84 -17.92 10.04 15.49
CA GLU A 84 -18.89 9.97 16.60
C GLU A 84 -19.06 8.52 17.08
N LEU A 85 -19.15 7.57 16.15
CA LEU A 85 -19.25 6.15 16.46
C LEU A 85 -18.01 5.67 17.22
N MET A 86 -16.80 5.98 16.73
CA MET A 86 -15.55 5.57 17.36
C MET A 86 -15.39 6.16 18.77
N ASN A 87 -15.76 7.42 18.97
CA ASN A 87 -15.74 8.04 20.31
C ASN A 87 -16.69 7.33 21.28
N LYS A 88 -17.84 6.84 20.80
CA LYS A 88 -18.79 6.09 21.64
C LYS A 88 -18.30 4.68 21.95
N ILE A 89 -17.64 4.03 21.00
CA ILE A 89 -17.00 2.71 21.21
C ILE A 89 -15.86 2.84 22.22
N GLU A 90 -15.02 3.86 22.10
CA GLU A 90 -13.97 4.14 23.07
C GLU A 90 -14.52 4.38 24.47
N ALA A 91 -15.63 5.13 24.57
CA ALA A 91 -16.33 5.33 25.83
C ALA A 91 -16.87 4.02 26.40
N TYR A 92 -17.37 3.10 25.57
CA TYR A 92 -17.83 1.78 25.99
C TYR A 92 -16.72 0.98 26.69
N TYR A 93 -15.51 0.95 26.13
CA TYR A 93 -14.39 0.22 26.73
C TYR A 93 -13.83 0.87 28.00
N LYS A 94 -14.06 2.18 28.19
CA LYS A 94 -13.64 2.92 29.39
C LYS A 94 -14.69 2.91 30.50
N THR A 95 -15.89 2.41 30.23
CA THR A 95 -17.01 2.43 31.16
C THR A 95 -17.04 1.14 31.97
N ASP A 96 -17.40 1.27 33.28
CA ASP A 96 -17.56 0.12 34.16
C ASP A 96 -18.63 -0.84 33.64
N GLU A 97 -18.47 -2.13 33.88
CA GLU A 97 -19.35 -3.20 33.41
C GLU A 97 -20.85 -2.94 33.70
N ALA A 98 -21.16 -2.35 34.86
CA ALA A 98 -22.53 -2.03 35.24
C ALA A 98 -23.22 -1.02 34.29
N ARG A 99 -22.46 -0.14 33.66
CA ARG A 99 -22.97 0.90 32.74
C ARG A 99 -22.74 0.59 31.26
N GLN A 100 -21.96 -0.44 30.94
CA GLN A 100 -21.70 -0.83 29.59
C GLN A 100 -22.97 -1.07 28.74
N PRO A 101 -24.06 -1.67 29.25
CA PRO A 101 -25.27 -1.86 28.45
C PRO A 101 -25.89 -0.54 27.97
N GLU A 102 -25.84 0.51 28.78
CA GLU A 102 -26.37 1.83 28.43
C GLU A 102 -25.54 2.47 27.29
N VAL A 103 -24.21 2.40 27.40
CA VAL A 103 -23.31 2.93 26.39
C VAL A 103 -23.39 2.09 25.09
N SER A 104 -23.57 0.78 25.23
CA SER A 104 -23.78 -0.14 24.09
C SER A 104 -25.03 0.24 23.27
N ILE A 105 -26.14 0.60 23.94
CA ILE A 105 -27.33 1.10 23.26
C ILE A 105 -27.06 2.42 22.52
N ALA A 106 -26.20 3.28 23.06
CA ALA A 106 -25.80 4.51 22.38
C ALA A 106 -24.96 4.21 21.12
N VAL A 107 -24.02 3.26 21.17
CA VAL A 107 -23.29 2.75 20.00
C VAL A 107 -24.26 2.17 18.97
N LYS A 108 -25.22 1.35 19.43
CA LYS A 108 -26.23 0.72 18.57
C LYS A 108 -27.06 1.76 17.81
N LYS A 109 -27.51 2.82 18.48
CA LYS A 109 -28.27 3.91 17.85
C LYS A 109 -27.52 4.53 16.69
N ILE A 110 -26.23 4.78 16.86
CA ILE A 110 -25.39 5.36 15.80
C ILE A 110 -25.19 4.33 14.68
N ALA A 111 -24.83 3.10 15.00
CA ALA A 111 -24.62 2.03 14.03
C ALA A 111 -25.87 1.74 13.19
N VAL A 112 -27.05 1.74 13.81
CA VAL A 112 -28.35 1.57 13.11
C VAL A 112 -28.63 2.78 12.21
N LYS A 113 -28.41 4.00 12.69
CA LYS A 113 -28.58 5.24 11.91
C LYS A 113 -27.67 5.27 10.68
N MET A 114 -26.45 4.76 10.80
CA MET A 114 -25.48 4.65 9.71
C MET A 114 -25.73 3.46 8.79
N GLY A 115 -26.63 2.54 9.12
CA GLY A 115 -26.95 1.36 8.33
C GLY A 115 -26.01 0.17 8.56
N LEU A 116 -24.99 0.29 9.41
CA LEU A 116 -23.97 -0.75 9.67
C LEU A 116 -24.53 -2.08 10.15
N HIS A 117 -25.68 -2.04 10.87
CA HIS A 117 -26.37 -3.23 11.30
C HIS A 117 -26.78 -4.14 10.16
N ARG A 118 -27.07 -3.59 8.96
CA ARG A 118 -27.42 -4.38 7.76
C ARG A 118 -26.20 -5.08 7.18
N ASP A 119 -25.09 -4.34 7.04
CA ASP A 119 -23.85 -4.85 6.46
C ASP A 119 -23.26 -5.95 7.34
N LEU A 120 -23.33 -5.78 8.65
CA LEU A 120 -22.84 -6.72 9.66
C LEU A 120 -23.86 -7.79 10.09
N ARG A 121 -25.10 -7.73 9.55
CA ARG A 121 -26.21 -8.63 9.94
C ARG A 121 -26.45 -8.65 11.45
N LEU A 122 -26.52 -7.47 12.04
CA LEU A 122 -26.78 -7.28 13.47
C LEU A 122 -28.24 -6.87 13.69
N ASP A 123 -28.71 -7.11 14.92
CA ASP A 123 -30.04 -6.69 15.34
C ASP A 123 -30.17 -5.16 15.41
N SER A 124 -31.34 -4.63 15.09
CA SER A 124 -31.65 -3.20 15.09
C SER A 124 -32.55 -2.75 16.25
N LEU A 125 -32.98 -3.67 17.14
CA LEU A 125 -33.86 -3.36 18.26
C LEU A 125 -33.11 -2.57 19.33
N LEU A 126 -33.48 -1.30 19.51
CA LEU A 126 -32.81 -0.40 20.43
C LEU A 126 -33.07 -0.69 21.94
N THR A 127 -33.87 -1.70 22.23
CA THR A 127 -34.17 -2.13 23.63
C THR A 127 -33.13 -3.14 24.13
N GLN A 128 -32.33 -3.72 23.27
CA GLN A 128 -31.31 -4.70 23.64
C GLN A 128 -29.91 -4.13 23.31
N PRO A 129 -28.96 -4.16 24.25
CA PRO A 129 -27.60 -3.73 23.97
C PRO A 129 -26.90 -4.72 23.04
N TYR A 130 -25.92 -4.25 22.30
CA TYR A 130 -24.97 -5.12 21.62
C TYR A 130 -24.01 -5.76 22.61
N THR A 131 -23.61 -6.97 22.34
CA THR A 131 -22.55 -7.67 23.07
C THR A 131 -21.18 -7.04 22.78
N ALA A 132 -20.19 -7.32 23.61
CA ALA A 132 -18.82 -6.87 23.38
C ALA A 132 -18.26 -7.35 22.03
N GLU A 133 -18.63 -8.57 21.59
CA GLU A 133 -18.22 -9.12 20.30
C GLU A 133 -18.86 -8.34 19.12
N GLU A 134 -20.13 -8.01 19.23
CA GLU A 134 -20.83 -7.21 18.20
C GLU A 134 -20.26 -5.79 18.11
N ILE A 135 -19.91 -5.18 19.24
CA ILE A 135 -19.25 -3.86 19.28
C ILE A 135 -17.87 -3.95 18.61
N ALA A 136 -17.08 -4.98 18.92
CA ALA A 136 -15.77 -5.19 18.27
C ALA A 136 -15.90 -5.39 16.76
N ARG A 137 -16.95 -6.07 16.28
CA ARG A 137 -17.23 -6.22 14.85
C ARG A 137 -17.57 -4.88 14.20
N ILE A 138 -18.35 -4.04 14.86
CA ILE A 138 -18.68 -2.68 14.38
C ILE A 138 -17.42 -1.82 14.33
N GLU A 139 -16.59 -1.88 15.37
CA GLU A 139 -15.32 -1.16 15.45
C GLU A 139 -14.38 -1.53 14.31
N ASN A 140 -14.14 -2.84 14.11
CA ASN A 140 -13.26 -3.33 13.04
C ASN A 140 -13.76 -2.90 11.66
N PHE A 141 -15.05 -3.02 11.39
CA PHE A 141 -15.64 -2.61 10.12
C PHE A 141 -15.54 -1.09 9.89
N ALA A 142 -15.81 -0.29 10.93
CA ALA A 142 -15.70 1.16 10.86
C ALA A 142 -14.25 1.63 10.61
N GLU A 143 -13.28 0.99 11.27
CA GLU A 143 -11.85 1.27 11.06
C GLU A 143 -11.38 0.82 9.67
N GLU A 144 -11.84 -0.32 9.17
CA GLU A 144 -11.53 -0.78 7.82
C GLU A 144 -11.96 0.25 6.77
N ILE A 145 -13.22 0.70 6.82
CA ILE A 145 -13.73 1.73 5.90
C ILE A 145 -13.01 3.08 6.11
N ALA A 146 -12.75 3.47 7.36
CA ALA A 146 -12.06 4.73 7.65
C ALA A 146 -10.61 4.76 7.16
N ASN A 147 -9.96 3.60 7.06
CA ASN A 147 -8.60 3.47 6.56
C ASN A 147 -8.54 3.07 5.08
N GLU A 148 -9.67 2.88 4.41
CA GLU A 148 -9.71 2.58 2.99
C GLU A 148 -9.02 3.68 2.19
N LYS A 149 -8.15 3.25 1.29
CA LYS A 149 -7.44 4.15 0.39
C LYS A 149 -8.25 4.31 -0.88
N MET A 150 -8.69 5.52 -1.12
CA MET A 150 -9.41 5.86 -2.34
C MET A 150 -8.43 6.42 -3.36
N THR A 151 -8.64 6.06 -4.62
CA THR A 151 -8.01 6.79 -5.71
C THR A 151 -8.63 8.19 -5.76
N GLY A 152 -7.79 9.20 -5.86
CA GLY A 152 -8.21 10.58 -6.04
C GLY A 152 -8.78 10.82 -7.45
N GLN A 153 -8.64 12.02 -7.93
CA GLN A 153 -8.99 12.35 -9.31
C GLN A 153 -8.13 11.57 -10.30
N LEU A 154 -8.65 11.33 -11.51
CA LEU A 154 -7.84 10.78 -12.59
C LEU A 154 -6.57 11.61 -12.81
N TYR A 155 -5.49 10.95 -13.20
CA TYR A 155 -4.28 11.64 -13.64
C TYR A 155 -4.59 12.47 -14.90
N THR A 156 -4.16 13.70 -14.90
CA THR A 156 -4.23 14.57 -16.07
C THR A 156 -2.83 14.76 -16.63
N THR A 157 -2.61 14.30 -17.84
CA THR A 157 -1.29 14.38 -18.50
C THR A 157 -0.81 15.84 -18.60
N GLY A 158 0.43 16.06 -18.21
CA GLY A 158 1.05 17.39 -18.23
C GLY A 158 0.66 18.30 -17.06
N VAL A 159 -0.14 17.79 -16.11
CA VAL A 159 -0.50 18.52 -14.89
C VAL A 159 0.20 17.87 -13.69
N PRO A 160 1.17 18.53 -13.08
CA PRO A 160 1.87 17.99 -11.91
C PRO A 160 0.92 17.81 -10.72
N TYR A 161 1.24 16.88 -9.84
CA TYR A 161 0.48 16.71 -8.61
C TYR A 161 0.63 17.91 -7.68
N SER A 162 -0.47 18.31 -7.06
CA SER A 162 -0.40 19.29 -5.98
C SER A 162 0.41 18.74 -4.79
N PRO A 163 1.02 19.60 -3.96
CA PRO A 163 1.75 19.16 -2.77
C PRO A 163 0.92 18.28 -1.82
N GLU A 164 -0.40 18.50 -1.78
CA GLU A 164 -1.32 17.68 -0.99
C GLU A 164 -1.46 16.25 -1.57
N LYS A 165 -1.65 16.13 -2.89
CA LYS A 165 -1.72 14.86 -3.58
C LYS A 165 -0.42 14.06 -3.45
N ILE A 166 0.73 14.75 -3.54
CA ILE A 166 2.05 14.14 -3.33
C ILE A 166 2.16 13.59 -1.91
N ARG A 167 1.86 14.41 -0.90
CA ARG A 167 1.90 13.96 0.51
C ARG A 167 0.97 12.78 0.77
N SER A 168 -0.25 12.83 0.24
CA SER A 168 -1.22 11.75 0.41
C SER A 168 -0.75 10.45 -0.26
N SER A 169 -0.21 10.55 -1.47
CA SER A 169 0.32 9.38 -2.19
C SER A 169 1.53 8.77 -1.49
N VAL A 170 2.48 9.60 -1.04
CA VAL A 170 3.65 9.11 -0.27
C VAL A 170 3.20 8.47 1.05
N MET A 171 2.20 9.05 1.72
CA MET A 171 1.60 8.47 2.92
C MET A 171 1.02 7.08 2.63
N ALA A 172 0.24 6.95 1.58
CA ALA A 172 -0.37 5.68 1.19
C ALA A 172 0.66 4.61 0.82
N MET A 173 1.78 5.01 0.21
CA MET A 173 2.87 4.09 -0.17
C MET A 173 3.73 3.64 1.00
N SER A 174 3.82 4.45 2.06
CA SER A 174 4.83 4.26 3.11
C SER A 174 4.26 3.83 4.45
N ALA A 175 3.06 4.28 4.82
CA ALA A 175 2.55 4.06 6.18
C ALA A 175 2.28 2.58 6.47
N ASP A 176 1.60 1.87 5.56
CA ASP A 176 1.27 0.46 5.77
C ASP A 176 2.50 -0.45 5.82
N PRO A 177 3.45 -0.38 4.86
CA PRO A 177 4.64 -1.21 4.95
C PRO A 177 5.40 -1.03 6.27
N ILE A 178 5.51 0.19 6.78
CA ILE A 178 6.12 0.47 8.08
C ILE A 178 5.30 -0.16 9.21
N ALA A 179 3.99 0.11 9.24
CA ALA A 179 3.10 -0.37 10.30
C ALA A 179 3.09 -1.91 10.40
N TYR A 180 2.91 -2.60 9.26
CA TYR A 180 2.89 -4.06 9.24
C TYR A 180 4.24 -4.68 9.60
N SER A 181 5.34 -4.08 9.16
CA SER A 181 6.68 -4.59 9.49
C SER A 181 7.02 -4.42 10.97
N VAL A 182 6.69 -3.27 11.57
CA VAL A 182 6.88 -3.05 13.02
C VAL A 182 5.99 -3.99 13.83
N ALA A 183 4.73 -4.18 13.44
CA ALA A 183 3.83 -5.13 14.09
C ALA A 183 4.36 -6.57 14.01
N ALA A 184 4.90 -6.98 12.87
CA ALA A 184 5.52 -8.29 12.69
C ALA A 184 6.75 -8.49 13.61
N LEU A 185 7.58 -7.46 13.75
CA LEU A 185 8.73 -7.48 14.68
C LEU A 185 8.27 -7.60 16.12
N ASP A 186 7.28 -6.83 16.54
CA ASP A 186 6.76 -6.87 17.90
C ASP A 186 6.05 -8.20 18.22
N ARG A 187 5.37 -8.80 17.24
CA ARG A 187 4.79 -10.14 17.36
C ARG A 187 5.89 -11.19 17.58
N GLN A 188 6.95 -11.17 16.78
CA GLN A 188 8.07 -12.12 16.93
C GLN A 188 8.77 -12.00 18.29
N ARG A 189 8.80 -10.79 18.84
CA ARG A 189 9.37 -10.52 20.18
C ARG A 189 8.41 -10.80 21.32
N GLY A 190 7.19 -11.27 21.03
CA GLY A 190 6.18 -11.57 22.04
C GLY A 190 5.57 -10.33 22.72
N LYS A 191 5.73 -9.13 22.17
CA LYS A 191 5.16 -7.90 22.71
C LYS A 191 3.67 -7.77 22.44
N VAL A 192 3.18 -8.39 21.37
CA VAL A 192 1.79 -8.38 20.97
C VAL A 192 1.33 -9.76 20.56
N THR A 193 0.04 -10.03 20.77
CA THR A 193 -0.61 -11.29 20.42
C THR A 193 -1.32 -11.20 19.07
N ASP A 194 -1.59 -12.35 18.46
CA ASP A 194 -2.38 -12.42 17.22
C ASP A 194 -3.80 -11.86 17.40
N THR A 195 -4.37 -12.03 18.59
CA THR A 195 -5.70 -11.51 18.91
C THR A 195 -5.71 -9.97 18.92
N GLN A 196 -4.69 -9.35 19.50
CA GLN A 196 -4.54 -7.89 19.48
C GLN A 196 -4.34 -7.35 18.05
N LEU A 197 -3.53 -8.03 17.24
CA LEU A 197 -3.29 -7.61 15.86
C LEU A 197 -4.51 -7.78 14.93
N LYS A 198 -5.47 -8.64 15.29
CA LYS A 198 -6.75 -8.78 14.58
C LYS A 198 -7.72 -7.62 14.86
N SER A 199 -7.53 -6.87 15.95
CA SER A 199 -8.31 -5.66 16.20
C SER A 199 -7.78 -4.51 15.34
N GLN A 200 -8.60 -4.03 14.41
CA GLN A 200 -8.24 -2.91 13.54
C GLN A 200 -7.99 -1.62 14.34
N ALA A 201 -8.76 -1.37 15.38
CA ALA A 201 -8.56 -0.22 16.25
C ALA A 201 -7.20 -0.28 16.95
N PHE A 202 -6.86 -1.44 17.52
CA PHE A 202 -5.54 -1.65 18.15
C PHE A 202 -4.41 -1.44 17.14
N PHE A 203 -4.51 -2.05 15.97
CA PHE A 203 -3.51 -1.92 14.92
C PHE A 203 -3.35 -0.47 14.45
N THR A 204 -4.46 0.21 14.21
CA THR A 204 -4.45 1.61 13.79
C THR A 204 -3.77 2.49 14.85
N GLN A 205 -4.13 2.35 16.10
CA GLN A 205 -3.60 3.18 17.18
C GLN A 205 -2.11 2.92 17.44
N HIS A 206 -1.68 1.65 17.46
CA HIS A 206 -0.33 1.26 17.91
C HIS A 206 0.69 1.22 16.77
N TYR A 207 0.26 1.04 15.53
CA TYR A 207 1.16 0.87 14.39
C TYR A 207 0.90 1.85 13.25
N LEU A 208 -0.34 1.99 12.79
CA LEU A 208 -0.63 2.78 11.60
C LEU A 208 -0.51 4.29 11.86
N GLU A 209 -1.09 4.83 12.92
CA GLU A 209 -0.96 6.26 13.23
C GLU A 209 0.48 6.68 13.58
N PRO A 210 1.27 5.90 14.35
CA PRO A 210 2.70 6.17 14.51
C PRO A 210 3.48 6.15 13.20
N ALA A 211 3.19 5.20 12.30
CA ALA A 211 3.81 5.15 10.97
C ALA A 211 3.44 6.39 10.13
N LYS A 212 2.18 6.83 10.14
CA LYS A 212 1.73 8.07 9.49
C LYS A 212 2.43 9.31 10.05
N GLN A 213 2.61 9.38 11.37
CA GLN A 213 3.35 10.48 12.01
C GLN A 213 4.80 10.50 11.55
N LEU A 214 5.46 9.34 11.52
CA LEU A 214 6.82 9.20 11.01
C LEU A 214 6.95 9.71 9.57
N VAL A 215 6.05 9.27 8.68
CA VAL A 215 6.05 9.73 7.27
C VAL A 215 5.90 11.25 7.21
N ARG A 216 5.01 11.86 8.00
CA ARG A 216 4.85 13.33 8.07
C ARG A 216 6.14 14.01 8.53
N GLN A 217 6.82 13.46 9.54
CA GLN A 217 8.09 14.01 10.05
C GLN A 217 9.20 13.96 8.99
N VAL A 218 9.35 12.82 8.30
CA VAL A 218 10.34 12.68 7.23
C VAL A 218 10.02 13.61 6.05
N LEU A 219 8.76 13.72 5.66
CA LEU A 219 8.32 14.68 4.63
C LEU A 219 8.56 16.15 5.07
N GLY A 220 8.50 16.41 6.37
CA GLY A 220 8.79 17.71 6.98
C GLY A 220 10.29 18.03 7.14
N GLY A 221 11.19 17.13 6.71
CA GLY A 221 12.64 17.34 6.72
C GLY A 221 13.42 16.55 7.75
N GLN A 222 12.79 15.67 8.53
CA GLN A 222 13.52 14.75 9.39
C GLN A 222 14.40 13.82 8.54
N LYS A 223 15.65 13.69 8.92
CA LYS A 223 16.60 12.82 8.22
C LYS A 223 16.19 11.34 8.37
N ALA A 224 16.10 10.66 7.24
CA ALA A 224 15.81 9.22 7.15
C ALA A 224 17.13 8.45 7.09
N ASP A 225 17.76 8.26 8.25
CA ASP A 225 19.02 7.55 8.41
C ASP A 225 18.85 6.27 9.25
N ASP A 226 19.94 5.49 9.37
CA ASP A 226 19.94 4.24 10.11
C ASP A 226 19.53 4.41 11.58
N ALA A 227 19.84 5.57 12.19
CA ALA A 227 19.43 5.87 13.55
C ALA A 227 17.89 5.98 13.67
N LEU A 228 17.24 6.57 12.67
CA LEU A 228 15.78 6.62 12.60
C LEU A 228 15.21 5.22 12.36
N VAL A 229 15.78 4.46 11.43
CA VAL A 229 15.37 3.06 11.15
C VAL A 229 15.46 2.20 12.41
N CYS A 230 16.58 2.24 13.11
CA CYS A 230 16.79 1.50 14.35
C CYS A 230 15.76 1.87 15.42
N ARG A 231 15.45 3.15 15.57
CA ARG A 231 14.43 3.63 16.51
C ARG A 231 13.05 3.11 16.16
N VAL A 232 12.66 3.17 14.88
CA VAL A 232 11.34 2.75 14.39
C VAL A 232 11.16 1.23 14.52
N ALA A 233 12.17 0.47 14.12
CA ALA A 233 12.15 -0.99 14.22
C ALA A 233 12.42 -1.51 15.65
N GLY A 234 12.80 -0.63 16.59
CA GLY A 234 13.15 -1.00 17.96
C GLY A 234 14.34 -1.96 18.02
N ILE A 235 15.41 -1.66 17.27
CA ILE A 235 16.61 -2.50 17.14
C ILE A 235 17.88 -1.68 17.39
N THR A 236 18.99 -2.38 17.57
CA THR A 236 20.32 -1.77 17.62
C THR A 236 20.95 -1.70 16.22
N PRO A 237 21.98 -0.84 16.00
CA PRO A 237 22.72 -0.81 14.74
C PRO A 237 23.35 -2.15 14.36
N GLU A 238 23.81 -2.93 15.34
CA GLU A 238 24.38 -4.26 15.13
C GLU A 238 23.31 -5.22 14.56
N LYS A 239 22.08 -5.12 15.05
CA LYS A 239 20.98 -5.94 14.57
C LYS A 239 20.57 -5.56 13.15
N LEU A 240 20.66 -4.29 12.77
CA LEU A 240 20.47 -3.82 11.40
C LEU A 240 21.54 -4.42 10.47
N ALA A 241 22.81 -4.38 10.88
CA ALA A 241 23.91 -4.97 10.11
C ALA A 241 23.79 -6.50 9.98
N GLU A 242 23.33 -7.18 11.04
CA GLU A 242 23.00 -8.61 11.01
C GLU A 242 21.90 -8.91 9.97
N ALA A 243 20.82 -8.13 9.94
CA ALA A 243 19.75 -8.28 8.98
C ALA A 243 20.25 -8.16 7.53
N HIS A 244 21.13 -7.19 7.25
CA HIS A 244 21.78 -7.07 5.94
C HIS A 244 22.60 -8.31 5.59
N THR A 245 23.33 -8.87 6.55
CA THR A 245 24.13 -10.08 6.34
C THR A 245 23.26 -11.28 6.01
N ILE A 246 22.13 -11.45 6.72
CA ILE A 246 21.17 -12.55 6.52
C ILE A 246 20.56 -12.49 5.09
N LEU A 247 20.26 -11.29 4.61
CA LEU A 247 19.58 -11.09 3.32
C LEU A 247 20.54 -11.00 2.13
N THR A 248 21.83 -10.82 2.36
CA THR A 248 22.80 -10.75 1.29
C THR A 248 23.14 -12.18 0.81
N PRO A 249 22.85 -12.53 -0.44
CA PRO A 249 23.20 -13.85 -0.94
C PRO A 249 24.73 -14.02 -0.91
N PRO A 250 25.25 -15.22 -0.57
CA PRO A 250 26.68 -15.47 -0.58
C PRO A 250 27.24 -15.16 -1.95
N ARG A 251 28.23 -14.26 -2.02
CA ARG A 251 28.94 -13.98 -3.27
C ARG A 251 29.57 -15.28 -3.75
N ARG A 252 29.10 -15.83 -4.88
CA ARG A 252 29.80 -16.88 -5.59
C ARG A 252 31.12 -16.29 -6.11
N GLY A 253 32.12 -16.28 -5.23
CA GLY A 253 33.49 -15.95 -5.60
C GLY A 253 34.02 -17.05 -6.50
N MET A 254 34.40 -16.67 -7.70
CA MET A 254 35.22 -17.50 -8.58
C MET A 254 36.67 -17.48 -8.07
N MET A 255 36.90 -18.07 -6.89
CA MET A 255 38.23 -18.34 -6.40
C MET A 255 38.28 -19.75 -5.83
N MET A 256 39.17 -20.55 -6.37
CA MET A 256 39.60 -21.85 -5.84
C MET A 256 40.18 -21.64 -4.41
N GLY A 257 39.34 -21.86 -3.43
CA GLY A 257 39.71 -21.86 -2.01
C GLY A 257 38.48 -22.19 -1.18
N ARG A 258 38.61 -23.16 -0.27
CA ARG A 258 37.63 -23.76 0.63
C ARG A 258 36.33 -22.90 0.74
N ALA A 259 35.26 -23.40 0.18
CA ALA A 259 33.93 -22.84 0.40
C ALA A 259 33.64 -22.81 1.91
N ALA A 260 33.54 -21.64 2.48
CA ALA A 260 32.98 -21.49 3.80
C ALA A 260 31.57 -22.08 3.77
N THR A 261 31.25 -22.97 4.69
CA THR A 261 29.90 -23.53 4.84
C THR A 261 28.92 -22.36 4.96
N PRO A 262 27.88 -22.29 4.11
CA PRO A 262 26.89 -21.21 4.23
C PRO A 262 26.28 -21.27 5.64
N THR A 263 26.29 -20.16 6.36
CA THR A 263 25.57 -20.05 7.62
C THR A 263 24.10 -20.24 7.33
N GLU A 264 23.49 -21.33 7.79
CA GLU A 264 22.06 -21.55 7.67
C GLU A 264 21.32 -20.74 8.73
N TYR A 265 20.59 -19.74 8.30
CA TYR A 265 19.71 -18.97 9.16
C TYR A 265 18.32 -19.62 9.26
N THR A 266 17.72 -19.57 10.45
CA THR A 266 16.37 -20.08 10.68
C THR A 266 15.33 -19.27 9.90
N ALA A 267 14.14 -19.85 9.71
CA ALA A 267 13.02 -19.17 9.06
C ALA A 267 12.62 -17.88 9.81
N ASP A 268 12.70 -17.89 11.14
CA ASP A 268 12.36 -16.73 11.98
C ASP A 268 13.40 -15.63 11.87
N GLN A 269 14.69 -15.97 11.84
CA GLN A 269 15.75 -14.99 11.60
C GLN A 269 15.59 -14.32 10.22
N LYS A 270 15.26 -15.08 9.19
CA LYS A 270 14.99 -14.54 7.85
C LYS A 270 13.77 -13.64 7.82
N ARG A 271 12.67 -14.00 8.51
CA ARG A 271 11.48 -13.17 8.61
C ARG A 271 11.76 -11.85 9.35
N GLU A 272 12.49 -11.92 10.46
CA GLU A 272 12.91 -10.74 11.22
C GLU A 272 13.75 -9.80 10.34
N ALA A 273 14.76 -10.35 9.66
CA ALA A 273 15.61 -9.59 8.76
C ALA A 273 14.81 -8.95 7.62
N GLN A 274 13.84 -9.66 7.03
CA GLN A 274 12.96 -9.12 5.99
C GLN A 274 12.11 -7.96 6.52
N ALA A 275 11.54 -8.07 7.71
CA ALA A 275 10.75 -7.00 8.30
C ALA A 275 11.61 -5.76 8.62
N ILE A 276 12.83 -5.95 9.11
CA ILE A 276 13.80 -4.86 9.34
C ILE A 276 14.14 -4.16 8.01
N ALA A 277 14.49 -4.93 6.99
CA ALA A 277 14.83 -4.39 5.66
C ALA A 277 13.66 -3.66 5.00
N GLU A 278 12.42 -4.10 5.23
CA GLU A 278 11.23 -3.42 4.72
C GLU A 278 11.02 -2.06 5.41
N VAL A 279 11.23 -1.97 6.73
CA VAL A 279 11.22 -0.68 7.47
C VAL A 279 12.30 0.23 6.91
N GLU A 280 13.53 -0.25 6.81
CA GLU A 280 14.67 0.52 6.29
C GLU A 280 14.39 1.03 4.87
N ARG A 281 14.05 0.13 3.97
CA ARG A 281 13.74 0.44 2.57
C ARG A 281 12.65 1.49 2.46
N THR A 282 11.59 1.36 3.24
CA THR A 282 10.46 2.28 3.17
C THR A 282 10.82 3.63 3.73
N VAL A 283 11.42 3.69 4.92
CA VAL A 283 11.80 4.94 5.60
C VAL A 283 12.80 5.74 4.77
N THR A 284 13.84 5.09 4.25
CA THR A 284 14.88 5.76 3.45
C THR A 284 14.39 6.24 2.08
N ASN A 285 13.32 5.63 1.55
CA ASN A 285 12.76 6.01 0.26
C ASN A 285 11.63 7.04 0.31
N ILE A 286 11.15 7.45 1.48
CA ILE A 286 10.06 8.46 1.59
C ILE A 286 10.37 9.72 0.79
N GLN A 287 11.59 10.27 0.93
CA GLN A 287 12.01 11.47 0.18
C GLN A 287 12.18 11.20 -1.32
N ASN A 288 12.62 10.00 -1.69
CA ASN A 288 12.73 9.60 -3.10
C ASN A 288 11.35 9.47 -3.75
N TYR A 289 10.36 8.93 -3.04
CA TYR A 289 8.98 8.87 -3.52
C TYR A 289 8.40 10.27 -3.74
N LYS A 290 8.63 11.18 -2.79
CA LYS A 290 8.23 12.59 -2.93
C LYS A 290 8.85 13.19 -4.18
N ARG A 291 10.17 13.12 -4.33
CA ARG A 291 10.90 13.67 -5.47
C ARG A 291 10.41 13.07 -6.79
N ALA A 292 10.23 11.76 -6.86
CA ALA A 292 9.74 11.10 -8.07
C ALA A 292 8.35 11.60 -8.50
N LEU A 293 7.47 11.92 -7.53
CA LEU A 293 6.14 12.47 -7.82
C LEU A 293 6.20 13.96 -8.18
N GLU A 294 7.17 14.73 -7.64
CA GLU A 294 7.40 16.13 -7.97
C GLU A 294 8.01 16.31 -9.37
N GLU A 295 8.94 15.44 -9.74
CA GLU A 295 9.65 15.48 -11.02
C GLU A 295 8.90 14.79 -12.16
N SER A 296 7.80 14.10 -11.86
CA SER A 296 7.00 13.41 -12.87
C SER A 296 6.18 14.43 -13.67
N PRO A 297 6.29 14.41 -15.01
CA PRO A 297 5.59 15.34 -15.91
C PRO A 297 4.09 15.11 -15.95
#